data_da0c2d632c6e8e1a63027354ed6ccedf
#
_entry.id   da0c2d632c6e8e1a63027354ed6ccedf
#
_cell.length_a   1.000
_cell.length_b   1.000
_cell.length_c   1.000
_cell.angle_alpha   90.00
_cell.angle_beta   90.00
_cell.angle_gamma   90.00
#
_symmetry.space_group_name_H-M   'P 1'
#
loop_
_entity.id
_entity.type
_entity.pdbx_description
1 polymer ?
#
loop_
_entity_poly.entity_id
_entity_poly.type
_entity_poly.pdbx_seq_one_letter_code
_entity_poly.pdbx_strand_id
1 'polypeptide(L)'
;MNKDITFRQLRILCFVAMLSPFLRLLPASVTAHAGSAAWVSGALSLLPALLLTAMLTLLLKSFPQGQGISNVLPCILGSFVGKSLLFLWSVWLVFHSGFLLRSGADRFIATIYPTAKPAFFMVTTAIACTVAALGHIKPLARSAELFRPLLLFVIFIVLVFTIEDVEPTFLLPITWDDAPAILKGLPLAAEAVSVALVTMGFAARYTAPDKKSHSLLPWLVGVTVLNVLLCAISVGSLGKTYTTALGYPFFIMARDLSIFSGVERIEALMVGLWLLPDFVLITLELIIAADNLLLIFNRSDTKNTKRISILIASALALLIAFRISPDGQHMHRWSDEIIPAIHLAWAYAVIPLVLFIGGLHKKF
;
A
#
# COMPACT_ATOMS: atom_id res chain seq x y z
N MET A 1 2.02 -23.29 -13.44
CA MET A 1 1.36 -22.01 -13.13
C MET A 1 1.28 -21.21 -14.43
N ASN A 2 0.08 -20.88 -14.90
CA ASN A 2 -0.06 -19.93 -15.99
C ASN A 2 0.39 -18.56 -15.47
N LYS A 3 1.43 -18.01 -16.08
CA LYS A 3 1.94 -16.66 -15.80
C LYS A 3 0.98 -15.68 -16.46
N ASP A 4 0.20 -15.00 -15.64
CA ASP A 4 -1.05 -14.41 -16.10
C ASP A 4 -0.97 -12.93 -16.42
N ILE A 5 0.06 -12.20 -15.93
CA ILE A 5 0.21 -10.75 -16.09
C ILE A 5 1.59 -10.34 -16.62
N THR A 6 1.65 -9.18 -17.27
CA THR A 6 2.92 -8.54 -17.68
C THR A 6 3.54 -7.78 -16.52
N PHE A 7 4.85 -7.51 -16.57
CA PHE A 7 5.53 -6.67 -15.58
C PHE A 7 4.95 -5.24 -15.54
N ARG A 8 4.48 -4.71 -16.66
CA ARG A 8 3.77 -3.43 -16.73
C ARG A 8 2.49 -3.49 -15.89
N GLN A 9 1.69 -4.54 -16.03
CA GLN A 9 0.46 -4.75 -15.25
C GLN A 9 0.76 -4.87 -13.75
N LEU A 10 1.83 -5.58 -13.38
CA LEU A 10 2.26 -5.68 -12.00
C LEU A 10 2.58 -4.30 -11.39
N ARG A 11 3.35 -3.45 -12.10
CA ARG A 11 3.65 -2.08 -11.65
C ARG A 11 2.40 -1.23 -11.46
N ILE A 12 1.44 -1.33 -12.37
CA ILE A 12 0.15 -0.61 -12.27
C ILE A 12 -0.66 -1.12 -11.09
N LEU A 13 -0.73 -2.43 -10.92
CA LEU A 13 -1.44 -3.07 -9.81
C LEU A 13 -0.90 -2.61 -8.46
N CYS A 14 0.42 -2.66 -8.26
CA CYS A 14 1.07 -2.21 -7.03
C CYS A 14 0.96 -0.68 -6.84
N PHE A 15 0.97 0.10 -7.92
CA PHE A 15 0.72 1.54 -7.85
C PHE A 15 -0.68 1.84 -7.33
N VAL A 16 -1.72 1.22 -7.89
CA VAL A 16 -3.10 1.44 -7.45
C VAL A 16 -3.28 0.96 -6.00
N ALA A 17 -2.75 -0.20 -5.65
CA ALA A 17 -2.83 -0.74 -4.29
C ALA A 17 -2.22 0.23 -3.24
N MET A 18 -1.07 0.83 -3.53
CA MET A 18 -0.41 1.74 -2.58
C MET A 18 -1.10 3.10 -2.44
N LEU A 19 -1.98 3.50 -3.38
CA LEU A 19 -2.69 4.78 -3.26
C LEU A 19 -3.59 4.84 -2.03
N SER A 20 -4.09 3.69 -1.52
CA SER A 20 -4.90 3.67 -0.30
C SER A 20 -4.17 4.27 0.91
N PRO A 21 -3.03 3.74 1.38
CA PRO A 21 -2.30 4.34 2.49
C PRO A 21 -1.73 5.73 2.14
N PHE A 22 -1.33 5.96 0.89
CA PHE A 22 -0.77 7.23 0.43
C PHE A 22 -1.75 8.40 0.60
N LEU A 23 -2.96 8.27 0.09
CA LEU A 23 -3.95 9.34 0.13
C LEU A 23 -4.57 9.51 1.52
N ARG A 24 -4.58 8.44 2.31
CA ARG A 24 -5.25 8.40 3.60
C ARG A 24 -4.44 9.02 4.72
N LEU A 25 -3.23 8.54 4.93
CA LEU A 25 -2.47 8.78 6.16
C LEU A 25 -1.19 9.58 5.93
N LEU A 26 -0.57 9.40 4.75
CA LEU A 26 0.79 9.86 4.54
C LEU A 26 1.01 11.34 4.87
N PRO A 27 0.18 12.32 4.40
CA PRO A 27 0.42 13.72 4.73
C PRO A 27 0.33 13.99 6.24
N ALA A 28 -0.66 13.41 6.94
CA ALA A 28 -0.83 13.61 8.39
C ALA A 28 0.31 12.99 9.18
N SER A 29 0.61 11.71 8.93
CA SER A 29 1.61 10.95 9.68
C SER A 29 3.03 11.49 9.48
N VAL A 30 3.41 11.86 8.26
CA VAL A 30 4.72 12.46 7.99
C VAL A 30 4.82 13.85 8.62
N THR A 31 3.77 14.68 8.51
CA THR A 31 3.73 16.03 9.08
C THR A 31 3.78 16.01 10.60
N ALA A 32 3.21 15.02 11.25
CA ALA A 32 3.28 14.85 12.72
C ALA A 32 4.72 14.75 13.23
N HIS A 33 5.65 14.25 12.40
CA HIS A 33 7.06 14.07 12.77
C HIS A 33 7.99 15.12 12.15
N ALA A 34 7.74 15.48 10.88
CA ALA A 34 8.61 16.38 10.11
C ALA A 34 8.12 17.84 10.07
N GLY A 35 6.92 18.12 10.60
CA GLY A 35 6.35 19.46 10.59
C GLY A 35 6.21 20.04 9.18
N SER A 36 6.58 21.29 9.01
CA SER A 36 6.56 21.99 7.71
C SER A 36 7.48 21.36 6.66
N ALA A 37 8.50 20.61 7.08
CA ALA A 37 9.46 19.94 6.21
C ALA A 37 9.01 18.52 5.76
N ALA A 38 7.73 18.15 5.95
CA ALA A 38 7.19 16.83 5.56
C ALA A 38 7.47 16.47 4.10
N TRP A 39 7.39 17.43 3.19
CA TRP A 39 7.67 17.23 1.76
C TRP A 39 9.14 16.86 1.49
N VAL A 40 10.08 17.33 2.33
CA VAL A 40 11.51 16.94 2.24
C VAL A 40 11.67 15.47 2.63
N SER A 41 11.01 15.01 3.71
CA SER A 41 10.95 13.58 4.06
C SER A 41 10.38 12.75 2.90
N GLY A 42 9.34 13.26 2.24
CA GLY A 42 8.77 12.68 1.03
C GLY A 42 9.80 12.53 -0.10
N ALA A 43 10.59 13.56 -0.38
CA ALA A 43 11.65 13.52 -1.39
C ALA A 43 12.78 12.54 -1.03
N LEU A 44 13.21 12.56 0.23
CA LEU A 44 14.27 11.67 0.72
C LEU A 44 13.83 10.20 0.74
N SER A 45 12.52 9.90 0.74
CA SER A 45 12.01 8.52 0.68
C SER A 45 12.45 7.75 -0.58
N LEU A 46 12.88 8.46 -1.63
CA LEU A 46 13.49 7.85 -2.81
C LEU A 46 14.73 7.02 -2.47
N LEU A 47 15.55 7.45 -1.53
CA LEU A 47 16.80 6.77 -1.18
C LEU A 47 16.57 5.36 -0.62
N PRO A 48 15.77 5.16 0.46
CA PRO A 48 15.45 3.82 0.94
C PRO A 48 14.68 3.00 -0.11
N ALA A 49 13.82 3.60 -0.94
CA ALA A 49 13.12 2.89 -2.00
C ALA A 49 14.07 2.38 -3.10
N LEU A 50 15.09 3.14 -3.49
CA LEU A 50 16.14 2.70 -4.41
C LEU A 50 16.95 1.56 -3.81
N LEU A 51 17.33 1.65 -2.55
CA LEU A 51 18.05 0.60 -1.83
C LEU A 51 17.24 -0.70 -1.82
N LEU A 52 15.97 -0.64 -1.41
CA LEU A 52 15.09 -1.82 -1.40
C LEU A 52 14.89 -2.40 -2.79
N THR A 53 14.73 -1.56 -3.82
CA THR A 53 14.63 -2.01 -5.21
C THR A 53 15.88 -2.75 -5.67
N ALA A 54 17.06 -2.25 -5.30
CA ALA A 54 18.33 -2.94 -5.60
C ALA A 54 18.39 -4.29 -4.90
N MET A 55 18.05 -4.35 -3.62
CA MET A 55 18.01 -5.61 -2.83
C MET A 55 17.04 -6.63 -3.43
N LEU A 56 15.81 -6.24 -3.74
CA LEU A 56 14.82 -7.12 -4.36
C LEU A 56 15.26 -7.58 -5.75
N THR A 57 15.87 -6.69 -6.52
CA THR A 57 16.41 -7.03 -7.85
C THR A 57 17.52 -8.05 -7.75
N LEU A 58 18.46 -7.88 -6.82
CA LEU A 58 19.54 -8.85 -6.56
C LEU A 58 18.96 -10.20 -6.10
N LEU A 59 18.01 -10.16 -5.17
CA LEU A 59 17.37 -11.37 -4.65
C LEU A 59 16.65 -12.17 -5.75
N LEU A 60 15.86 -11.50 -6.59
CA LEU A 60 15.04 -12.17 -7.59
C LEU A 60 15.79 -12.54 -8.87
N LYS A 61 16.86 -11.80 -9.23
CA LYS A 61 17.70 -12.13 -10.40
C LYS A 61 18.39 -13.48 -10.31
N SER A 62 18.69 -13.95 -9.10
CA SER A 62 19.38 -15.20 -8.83
C SER A 62 18.48 -16.43 -8.98
N PHE A 63 17.20 -16.22 -9.23
CA PHE A 63 16.21 -17.27 -9.40
C PHE A 63 15.58 -17.21 -10.80
N PRO A 64 15.05 -18.34 -11.31
CA PRO A 64 14.37 -18.37 -12.60
C PRO A 64 13.26 -17.31 -12.67
N GLN A 65 13.14 -16.65 -13.83
CA GLN A 65 12.11 -15.63 -14.05
C GLN A 65 10.72 -16.15 -13.73
N GLY A 66 9.91 -15.31 -13.06
CA GLY A 66 8.57 -15.64 -12.61
C GLY A 66 8.56 -16.43 -11.31
N GLN A 67 9.61 -16.36 -10.52
CA GLN A 67 9.57 -16.68 -9.11
C GLN A 67 9.46 -15.38 -8.31
N GLY A 68 8.65 -15.42 -7.25
CA GLY A 68 8.51 -14.33 -6.29
C GLY A 68 9.16 -14.68 -4.96
N ILE A 69 9.15 -13.75 -4.03
CA ILE A 69 9.68 -13.93 -2.66
C ILE A 69 9.14 -15.21 -2.02
N SER A 70 7.87 -15.56 -2.27
CA SER A 70 7.25 -16.80 -1.76
C SER A 70 8.04 -18.08 -2.09
N ASN A 71 8.64 -18.14 -3.26
CA ASN A 71 9.42 -19.29 -3.71
C ASN A 71 10.88 -19.22 -3.23
N VAL A 72 11.40 -18.00 -3.15
CA VAL A 72 12.80 -17.73 -2.81
C VAL A 72 13.10 -17.98 -1.35
N LEU A 73 12.20 -17.60 -0.43
CA LEU A 73 12.40 -17.75 1.01
C LEU A 73 12.71 -19.20 1.44
N PRO A 74 11.89 -20.23 1.05
CA PRO A 74 12.22 -21.62 1.40
C PRO A 74 13.49 -22.15 0.73
N CYS A 75 13.84 -21.63 -0.45
CA CYS A 75 15.07 -22.04 -1.15
C CYS A 75 16.34 -21.54 -0.45
N ILE A 76 16.31 -20.31 0.09
CA ILE A 76 17.48 -19.70 0.76
C ILE A 76 17.59 -20.17 2.21
N LEU A 77 16.50 -20.04 2.98
CA LEU A 77 16.47 -20.28 4.43
C LEU A 77 16.17 -21.72 4.83
N GLY A 78 15.92 -22.59 3.84
CA GLY A 78 15.45 -23.94 4.09
C GLY A 78 13.94 -24.03 4.30
N SER A 79 13.41 -25.25 4.21
CA SER A 79 11.96 -25.49 4.21
C SER A 79 11.28 -25.02 5.49
N PHE A 80 11.89 -25.25 6.67
CA PHE A 80 11.26 -24.90 7.95
C PHE A 80 11.22 -23.40 8.17
N VAL A 81 12.38 -22.72 8.18
CA VAL A 81 12.47 -21.26 8.46
C VAL A 81 11.77 -20.44 7.37
N GLY A 82 12.00 -20.77 6.09
CA GLY A 82 11.37 -20.06 4.98
C GLY A 82 9.86 -20.19 4.98
N LYS A 83 9.29 -21.37 5.27
CA LYS A 83 7.85 -21.56 5.38
C LYS A 83 7.27 -20.90 6.63
N SER A 84 7.98 -20.86 7.75
CA SER A 84 7.55 -20.14 8.95
C SER A 84 7.44 -18.63 8.69
N LEU A 85 8.42 -18.03 8.01
CA LEU A 85 8.35 -16.63 7.61
C LEU A 85 7.20 -16.36 6.64
N LEU A 86 6.98 -17.24 5.66
CA LEU A 86 5.83 -17.14 4.76
C LEU A 86 4.50 -17.24 5.51
N PHE A 87 4.40 -18.10 6.52
CA PHE A 87 3.21 -18.21 7.35
C PHE A 87 2.95 -16.92 8.13
N LEU A 88 3.97 -16.38 8.80
CA LEU A 88 3.86 -15.10 9.53
C LEU A 88 3.43 -13.97 8.60
N TRP A 89 4.02 -13.88 7.39
CA TRP A 89 3.60 -12.89 6.41
C TRP A 89 2.18 -13.09 5.93
N SER A 90 1.74 -14.32 5.71
CA SER A 90 0.35 -14.61 5.28
C SER A 90 -0.67 -14.27 6.36
N VAL A 91 -0.37 -14.57 7.62
CA VAL A 91 -1.18 -14.15 8.77
C VAL A 91 -1.25 -12.63 8.85
N TRP A 92 -0.11 -11.96 8.64
CA TRP A 92 -0.05 -10.51 8.58
C TRP A 92 -0.92 -9.92 7.47
N LEU A 93 -0.84 -10.46 6.24
CA LEU A 93 -1.68 -10.00 5.11
C LEU A 93 -3.17 -10.16 5.40
N VAL A 94 -3.58 -11.28 5.99
CA VAL A 94 -4.98 -11.50 6.39
C VAL A 94 -5.42 -10.52 7.49
N PHE A 95 -4.56 -10.28 8.48
CA PHE A 95 -4.80 -9.28 9.52
C PHE A 95 -4.93 -7.87 8.92
N HIS A 96 -3.99 -7.46 8.06
CA HIS A 96 -3.97 -6.16 7.41
C HIS A 96 -5.20 -5.96 6.52
N SER A 97 -5.60 -6.99 5.75
CA SER A 97 -6.86 -6.97 5.00
C SER A 97 -8.08 -6.73 5.91
N GLY A 98 -8.13 -7.37 7.08
CA GLY A 98 -9.19 -7.14 8.09
C GLY A 98 -9.16 -5.73 8.65
N PHE A 99 -7.98 -5.20 8.93
CA PHE A 99 -7.78 -3.82 9.36
C PHE A 99 -8.26 -2.82 8.29
N LEU A 100 -7.95 -3.04 7.02
CA LEU A 100 -8.38 -2.20 5.90
C LEU A 100 -9.90 -2.22 5.73
N LEU A 101 -10.54 -3.38 5.86
CA LEU A 101 -12.01 -3.51 5.84
C LEU A 101 -12.65 -2.67 6.94
N ARG A 102 -12.10 -2.72 8.17
CA ARG A 102 -12.60 -1.92 9.29
C ARG A 102 -12.35 -0.44 9.09
N SER A 103 -11.13 -0.05 8.82
CA SER A 103 -10.71 1.34 8.61
C SER A 103 -11.45 1.99 7.42
N GLY A 104 -11.72 1.22 6.35
CA GLY A 104 -12.54 1.66 5.23
C GLY A 104 -13.98 1.95 5.63
N ALA A 105 -14.61 1.08 6.40
CA ALA A 105 -15.96 1.27 6.90
C ALA A 105 -16.07 2.49 7.83
N ASP A 106 -15.11 2.65 8.75
CA ASP A 106 -15.09 3.79 9.69
C ASP A 106 -14.93 5.12 8.93
N ARG A 107 -14.16 5.14 7.83
CA ARG A 107 -14.04 6.31 6.95
C ARG A 107 -15.37 6.71 6.33
N PHE A 108 -16.12 5.75 5.75
CA PHE A 108 -17.43 6.03 5.16
C PHE A 108 -18.38 6.65 6.18
N ILE A 109 -18.36 6.15 7.42
CA ILE A 109 -19.19 6.68 8.51
C ILE A 109 -18.72 8.08 8.91
N ALA A 110 -17.43 8.27 9.08
CA ALA A 110 -16.89 9.55 9.51
C ALA A 110 -17.08 10.69 8.48
N THR A 111 -17.21 10.35 7.18
CA THR A 111 -17.18 11.36 6.11
C THR A 111 -18.50 11.54 5.38
N ILE A 112 -19.26 10.48 5.12
CA ILE A 112 -20.40 10.51 4.19
C ILE A 112 -21.69 9.98 4.81
N TYR A 113 -21.61 8.89 5.57
CA TYR A 113 -22.78 8.17 6.08
C TYR A 113 -22.76 8.01 7.60
N PRO A 114 -22.86 9.09 8.41
CA PRO A 114 -22.67 9.04 9.85
C PRO A 114 -23.68 8.18 10.60
N THR A 115 -24.84 7.90 9.99
CA THR A 115 -25.89 7.06 10.59
C THR A 115 -25.85 5.59 10.17
N ALA A 116 -24.96 5.23 9.23
CA ALA A 116 -24.86 3.87 8.72
C ALA A 116 -24.10 2.94 9.68
N LYS A 117 -24.42 1.64 9.62
CA LYS A 117 -23.71 0.64 10.42
C LYS A 117 -22.41 0.22 9.73
N PRO A 118 -21.25 0.18 10.43
CA PRO A 118 -19.95 -0.25 9.87
C PRO A 118 -20.03 -1.62 9.20
N ALA A 119 -20.82 -2.53 9.78
CA ALA A 119 -20.99 -3.89 9.30
C ALA A 119 -21.43 -3.96 7.83
N PHE A 120 -22.26 -3.02 7.37
CA PHE A 120 -22.71 -2.97 5.98
C PHE A 120 -21.52 -2.78 5.02
N PHE A 121 -20.66 -1.79 5.29
CA PHE A 121 -19.49 -1.49 4.45
C PHE A 121 -18.44 -2.60 4.54
N MET A 122 -18.18 -3.14 5.73
CA MET A 122 -17.24 -4.25 5.91
C MET A 122 -17.66 -5.48 5.10
N VAL A 123 -18.94 -5.90 5.21
CA VAL A 123 -19.43 -7.10 4.55
C VAL A 123 -19.50 -6.93 3.03
N THR A 124 -20.01 -5.81 2.54
CA THR A 124 -20.12 -5.55 1.10
C THR A 124 -18.74 -5.47 0.43
N THR A 125 -17.79 -4.77 1.05
CA THR A 125 -16.40 -4.70 0.55
C THR A 125 -15.73 -6.07 0.62
N ALA A 126 -15.88 -6.82 1.72
CA ALA A 126 -15.33 -8.17 1.83
C ALA A 126 -15.86 -9.13 0.77
N ILE A 127 -17.17 -9.10 0.47
CA ILE A 127 -17.76 -9.90 -0.60
C ILE A 127 -17.16 -9.50 -1.95
N ALA A 128 -17.08 -8.21 -2.27
CA ALA A 128 -16.52 -7.72 -3.52
C ALA A 128 -15.05 -8.17 -3.69
N CYS A 129 -14.22 -7.98 -2.66
CA CYS A 129 -12.82 -8.42 -2.66
C CYS A 129 -12.68 -9.94 -2.78
N THR A 130 -13.54 -10.71 -2.11
CA THR A 130 -13.54 -12.17 -2.20
C THR A 130 -13.88 -12.65 -3.60
N VAL A 131 -14.93 -12.11 -4.21
CA VAL A 131 -15.32 -12.44 -5.60
C VAL A 131 -14.20 -12.11 -6.58
N ALA A 132 -13.58 -10.94 -6.43
CA ALA A 132 -12.42 -10.55 -7.25
C ALA A 132 -11.22 -11.49 -7.04
N ALA A 133 -10.91 -11.86 -5.79
CA ALA A 133 -9.84 -12.80 -5.47
C ALA A 133 -10.06 -14.19 -6.08
N LEU A 134 -11.31 -14.67 -6.10
CA LEU A 134 -11.70 -15.92 -6.79
C LEU A 134 -11.44 -15.87 -8.31
N GLY A 135 -11.46 -14.68 -8.89
CA GLY A 135 -11.04 -14.42 -10.29
C GLY A 135 -9.54 -14.45 -10.50
N HIS A 136 -8.76 -14.43 -9.41
CA HIS A 136 -7.29 -14.38 -9.40
C HIS A 136 -6.68 -13.07 -9.91
N ILE A 137 -5.34 -13.08 -10.09
CA ILE A 137 -4.53 -11.89 -10.35
C ILE A 137 -4.83 -11.19 -11.69
N LYS A 138 -5.21 -11.92 -12.74
CA LYS A 138 -5.38 -11.36 -14.09
C LYS A 138 -6.54 -10.38 -14.24
N PRO A 139 -7.78 -10.71 -13.79
CA PRO A 139 -8.85 -9.73 -13.73
C PRO A 139 -8.52 -8.53 -12.85
N LEU A 140 -7.90 -8.75 -11.68
CA LEU A 140 -7.51 -7.69 -10.76
C LEU A 140 -6.52 -6.71 -11.41
N ALA A 141 -5.51 -7.21 -12.12
CA ALA A 141 -4.56 -6.37 -12.83
C ALA A 141 -5.22 -5.52 -13.94
N ARG A 142 -6.20 -6.09 -14.65
CA ARG A 142 -7.00 -5.35 -15.65
C ARG A 142 -7.88 -4.28 -15.00
N SER A 143 -8.49 -4.58 -13.85
CA SER A 143 -9.25 -3.58 -13.09
C SER A 143 -8.34 -2.43 -12.65
N ALA A 144 -7.13 -2.72 -12.17
CA ALA A 144 -6.15 -1.70 -11.81
C ALA A 144 -5.71 -0.83 -13.02
N GLU A 145 -5.58 -1.43 -14.22
CA GLU A 145 -5.31 -0.67 -15.45
C GLU A 145 -6.45 0.32 -15.78
N LEU A 146 -7.70 -0.07 -15.51
CA LEU A 146 -8.87 0.79 -15.71
C LEU A 146 -8.97 1.88 -14.63
N PHE A 147 -8.69 1.53 -13.37
CA PHE A 147 -8.81 2.47 -12.23
C PHE A 147 -7.71 3.53 -12.25
N ARG A 148 -6.49 3.18 -12.68
CA ARG A 148 -5.34 4.09 -12.66
C ARG A 148 -5.60 5.46 -13.30
N PRO A 149 -6.08 5.57 -14.56
CA PRO A 149 -6.30 6.87 -15.18
C PRO A 149 -7.36 7.70 -14.46
N LEU A 150 -8.43 7.05 -13.97
CA LEU A 150 -9.47 7.71 -13.18
C LEU A 150 -8.90 8.28 -11.88
N LEU A 151 -8.15 7.46 -11.12
CA LEU A 151 -7.55 7.87 -9.85
C LEU A 151 -6.54 9.00 -10.04
N LEU A 152 -5.66 8.89 -11.05
CA LEU A 152 -4.70 9.94 -11.37
C LEU A 152 -5.39 11.24 -11.79
N PHE A 153 -6.47 11.16 -12.55
CA PHE A 153 -7.25 12.33 -12.96
C PHE A 153 -7.85 13.06 -11.76
N VAL A 154 -8.47 12.32 -10.83
CA VAL A 154 -9.06 12.93 -9.64
C VAL A 154 -7.99 13.52 -8.72
N ILE A 155 -6.88 12.80 -8.49
CA ILE A 155 -5.73 13.33 -7.74
C ILE A 155 -5.20 14.61 -8.38
N PHE A 156 -5.02 14.60 -9.72
CA PHE A 156 -4.54 15.76 -10.45
C PHE A 156 -5.47 16.97 -10.27
N ILE A 157 -6.79 16.78 -10.41
CA ILE A 157 -7.76 17.86 -10.19
C ILE A 157 -7.61 18.43 -8.78
N VAL A 158 -7.65 17.58 -7.75
CA VAL A 158 -7.52 18.04 -6.35
C VAL A 158 -6.24 18.84 -6.16
N LEU A 159 -5.09 18.32 -6.62
CA LEU A 159 -3.80 18.99 -6.45
C LEU A 159 -3.75 20.32 -7.18
N VAL A 160 -4.26 20.40 -8.43
CA VAL A 160 -4.24 21.64 -9.22
C VAL A 160 -5.13 22.72 -8.61
N PHE A 161 -6.34 22.39 -8.20
CA PHE A 161 -7.23 23.37 -7.62
C PHE A 161 -6.86 23.79 -6.20
N THR A 162 -6.18 22.94 -5.44
CA THR A 162 -5.69 23.30 -4.10
C THR A 162 -4.39 24.13 -4.16
N ILE A 163 -3.71 24.19 -5.30
CA ILE A 163 -2.42 24.90 -5.40
C ILE A 163 -2.58 26.41 -5.17
N GLU A 164 -3.77 26.96 -5.46
CA GLU A 164 -4.07 28.38 -5.23
C GLU A 164 -4.15 28.72 -3.72
N ASP A 165 -4.46 27.71 -2.87
CA ASP A 165 -4.55 27.87 -1.43
C ASP A 165 -3.21 27.65 -0.72
N VAL A 166 -2.14 27.34 -1.47
CA VAL A 166 -0.82 27.06 -0.89
C VAL A 166 -0.13 28.35 -0.45
N GLU A 167 0.10 28.48 0.84
CA GLU A 167 0.91 29.54 1.42
C GLU A 167 2.37 29.10 1.58
N PRO A 168 3.33 29.73 0.88
CA PRO A 168 4.75 29.38 0.98
C PRO A 168 5.31 29.48 2.40
N THR A 169 4.73 30.34 3.24
CA THR A 169 5.11 30.53 4.65
C THR A 169 4.85 29.30 5.52
N PHE A 170 3.94 28.40 5.11
CA PHE A 170 3.69 27.13 5.79
C PHE A 170 4.76 26.07 5.44
N LEU A 171 5.45 26.23 4.32
CA LEU A 171 6.46 25.29 3.83
C LEU A 171 7.90 25.73 4.11
N LEU A 172 8.12 27.03 4.30
CA LEU A 172 9.43 27.66 4.41
C LEU A 172 9.47 28.66 5.60
N PRO A 173 10.66 28.97 6.17
CA PRO A 173 11.97 28.45 5.80
C PRO A 173 12.22 27.04 6.32
N ILE A 174 13.08 26.28 5.65
CA ILE A 174 13.64 25.03 6.15
C ILE A 174 15.09 25.28 6.50
N THR A 175 15.48 24.88 7.68
CA THR A 175 16.82 25.07 8.24
C THR A 175 17.50 23.74 8.58
N TRP A 176 18.76 23.77 8.93
CA TRP A 176 19.47 22.58 9.39
C TRP A 176 18.91 22.02 10.72
N ASP A 177 18.23 22.86 11.51
CA ASP A 177 17.60 22.45 12.76
C ASP A 177 16.38 21.53 12.52
N ASP A 178 15.80 21.55 11.32
CA ASP A 178 14.71 20.65 10.92
C ASP A 178 15.19 19.24 10.54
N ALA A 179 16.51 19.03 10.36
CA ALA A 179 17.05 17.75 9.92
C ALA A 179 16.65 16.56 10.83
N PRO A 180 16.65 16.66 12.17
CA PRO A 180 16.18 15.57 13.03
C PRO A 180 14.69 15.26 12.84
N ALA A 181 13.85 16.26 12.59
CA ALA A 181 12.43 16.11 12.34
C ALA A 181 12.18 15.44 10.98
N ILE A 182 12.91 15.87 9.94
CA ILE A 182 12.88 15.27 8.60
C ILE A 182 13.26 13.79 8.67
N LEU A 183 14.29 13.43 9.40
CA LEU A 183 14.75 12.05 9.56
C LEU A 183 13.74 11.19 10.35
N LYS A 184 12.99 11.78 11.29
CA LYS A 184 11.90 11.08 11.99
C LYS A 184 10.69 10.84 11.09
N GLY A 185 10.38 11.75 10.16
CA GLY A 185 9.30 11.58 9.17
C GLY A 185 9.66 10.64 8.02
N LEU A 186 10.96 10.44 7.73
CA LEU A 186 11.42 9.63 6.61
C LEU A 186 10.93 8.17 6.61
N PRO A 187 10.91 7.42 7.71
CA PRO A 187 10.38 6.06 7.73
C PRO A 187 8.92 5.99 7.28
N LEU A 188 8.08 6.91 7.74
CA LEU A 188 6.66 6.98 7.38
C LEU A 188 6.48 7.37 5.90
N ALA A 189 7.27 8.31 5.41
CA ALA A 189 7.28 8.69 4.00
C ALA A 189 7.72 7.54 3.08
N ALA A 190 8.60 6.65 3.57
CA ALA A 190 9.12 5.51 2.82
C ALA A 190 8.22 4.26 2.93
N GLU A 191 7.37 4.15 3.95
CA GLU A 191 6.61 2.94 4.28
C GLU A 191 5.73 2.47 3.13
N ALA A 192 4.87 3.32 2.58
CA ALA A 192 3.91 2.93 1.56
C ALA A 192 4.59 2.49 0.25
N VAL A 193 5.71 3.12 -0.12
CA VAL A 193 6.54 2.69 -1.26
C VAL A 193 7.19 1.35 -0.96
N SER A 194 7.69 1.17 0.27
CA SER A 194 8.39 -0.05 0.68
C SER A 194 7.46 -1.26 0.69
N VAL A 195 6.24 -1.12 1.23
CA VAL A 195 5.26 -2.21 1.21
C VAL A 195 4.80 -2.53 -0.21
N ALA A 196 4.66 -1.53 -1.09
CA ALA A 196 4.35 -1.77 -2.49
C ALA A 196 5.45 -2.55 -3.21
N LEU A 197 6.73 -2.26 -2.93
CA LEU A 197 7.88 -2.99 -3.47
C LEU A 197 7.96 -4.43 -2.94
N VAL A 198 7.75 -4.65 -1.64
CA VAL A 198 7.70 -5.99 -1.05
C VAL A 198 6.53 -6.79 -1.64
N THR A 199 5.35 -6.20 -1.74
CA THR A 199 4.18 -6.81 -2.37
C THR A 199 4.44 -7.14 -3.84
N MET A 200 5.11 -6.24 -4.58
CA MET A 200 5.56 -6.49 -5.95
C MET A 200 6.51 -7.68 -6.02
N GLY A 201 7.43 -7.82 -5.06
CA GLY A 201 8.33 -8.96 -4.94
C GLY A 201 7.60 -10.29 -4.71
N PHE A 202 6.54 -10.31 -3.90
CA PHE A 202 5.67 -11.47 -3.74
C PHE A 202 4.86 -11.76 -5.01
N ALA A 203 4.28 -10.74 -5.61
CA ALA A 203 3.43 -10.86 -6.80
C ALA A 203 4.23 -11.10 -8.10
N ALA A 204 5.57 -10.97 -8.09
CA ALA A 204 6.43 -11.29 -9.22
C ALA A 204 6.26 -12.74 -9.73
N ARG A 205 5.82 -13.66 -8.86
CA ARG A 205 5.51 -15.06 -9.23
C ARG A 205 4.42 -15.19 -10.31
N TYR A 206 3.56 -14.20 -10.45
CA TYR A 206 2.46 -14.20 -11.42
C TYR A 206 2.86 -13.58 -12.77
N THR A 207 4.07 -13.01 -12.88
CA THR A 207 4.50 -12.35 -14.11
C THR A 207 5.03 -13.36 -15.14
N ALA A 208 4.63 -13.13 -16.39
CA ALA A 208 5.23 -13.85 -17.51
C ALA A 208 6.71 -13.45 -17.66
N PRO A 209 7.60 -14.39 -18.03
CA PRO A 209 8.98 -14.05 -18.37
C PRO A 209 9.01 -13.00 -19.48
N ASP A 210 9.75 -11.94 -19.24
CA ASP A 210 9.98 -10.92 -20.26
C ASP A 210 11.49 -10.84 -20.55
N LYS A 211 11.84 -10.84 -21.84
CA LYS A 211 13.23 -10.71 -22.29
C LYS A 211 13.78 -9.29 -22.09
N LYS A 212 12.89 -8.31 -21.87
CA LYS A 212 13.29 -6.91 -21.65
C LYS A 212 13.50 -6.64 -20.17
N SER A 213 14.67 -6.10 -19.84
CA SER A 213 14.89 -5.53 -18.49
C SER A 213 14.09 -4.24 -18.37
N HIS A 214 13.09 -4.24 -17.50
CA HIS A 214 12.29 -3.05 -17.22
C HIS A 214 12.83 -2.35 -15.98
N SER A 215 13.35 -1.15 -16.15
CA SER A 215 13.73 -0.31 -15.02
C SER A 215 12.50 0.07 -14.18
N LEU A 216 12.63 -0.04 -12.84
CA LEU A 216 11.66 0.49 -11.88
C LEU A 216 11.88 1.98 -11.57
N LEU A 217 13.00 2.57 -12.02
CA LEU A 217 13.35 3.94 -11.69
C LEU A 217 12.28 4.98 -12.08
N PRO A 218 11.69 4.97 -13.31
CA PRO A 218 10.62 5.92 -13.63
C PRO A 218 9.38 5.76 -12.74
N TRP A 219 9.07 4.54 -12.31
CA TRP A 219 7.97 4.26 -11.39
C TRP A 219 8.28 4.83 -9.99
N LEU A 220 9.49 4.60 -9.47
CA LEU A 220 9.93 5.14 -8.18
C LEU A 220 9.93 6.67 -8.16
N VAL A 221 10.47 7.29 -9.20
CA VAL A 221 10.48 8.76 -9.32
C VAL A 221 9.05 9.30 -9.35
N GLY A 222 8.16 8.72 -10.15
CA GLY A 222 6.75 9.13 -10.22
C GLY A 222 6.02 9.02 -8.89
N VAL A 223 6.26 7.94 -8.13
CA VAL A 223 5.69 7.74 -6.80
C VAL A 223 6.27 8.72 -5.79
N THR A 224 7.57 8.98 -5.82
CA THR A 224 8.21 9.97 -4.94
C THR A 224 7.71 11.39 -5.25
N VAL A 225 7.55 11.75 -6.52
CA VAL A 225 6.96 13.05 -6.88
C VAL A 225 5.54 13.17 -6.33
N LEU A 226 4.72 12.13 -6.43
CA LEU A 226 3.38 12.12 -5.84
C LEU A 226 3.45 12.29 -4.31
N ASN A 227 4.37 11.61 -3.64
CA ASN A 227 4.59 11.73 -2.20
C ASN A 227 4.93 13.19 -1.81
N VAL A 228 5.88 13.80 -2.52
CA VAL A 228 6.27 15.21 -2.30
C VAL A 228 5.07 16.14 -2.51
N LEU A 229 4.32 15.97 -3.60
CA LEU A 229 3.16 16.81 -3.91
C LEU A 229 2.06 16.69 -2.85
N LEU A 230 1.75 15.46 -2.42
CA LEU A 230 0.75 15.24 -1.37
C LEU A 230 1.15 15.91 -0.06
N CYS A 231 2.40 15.76 0.39
CA CYS A 231 2.88 16.41 1.61
C CYS A 231 2.96 17.93 1.45
N ALA A 232 3.54 18.43 0.36
CA ALA A 232 3.72 19.86 0.14
C ALA A 232 2.38 20.60 0.02
N ILE A 233 1.45 20.09 -0.78
CA ILE A 233 0.16 20.76 -0.97
C ILE A 233 -0.69 20.65 0.29
N SER A 234 -0.70 19.51 1.00
CA SER A 234 -1.44 19.38 2.25
C SER A 234 -0.92 20.32 3.34
N VAL A 235 0.40 20.39 3.52
CA VAL A 235 0.99 21.32 4.51
C VAL A 235 0.87 22.77 4.04
N GLY A 236 1.08 23.03 2.76
CA GLY A 236 1.02 24.38 2.21
C GLY A 236 -0.38 25.02 2.26
N SER A 237 -1.45 24.20 2.08
CA SER A 237 -2.82 24.71 2.13
C SER A 237 -3.43 24.73 3.53
N LEU A 238 -3.14 23.71 4.36
CA LEU A 238 -3.77 23.57 5.67
C LEU A 238 -2.87 24.03 6.82
N GLY A 239 -1.57 24.20 6.58
CA GLY A 239 -0.58 24.38 7.64
C GLY A 239 -0.32 23.10 8.44
N LYS A 240 0.84 23.01 9.12
CA LYS A 240 1.27 21.80 9.84
C LYS A 240 0.29 21.34 10.92
N THR A 241 -0.30 22.27 11.66
CA THR A 241 -1.19 21.97 12.79
C THR A 241 -2.48 21.30 12.33
N TYR A 242 -3.12 21.87 11.30
CA TYR A 242 -4.35 21.29 10.73
C TYR A 242 -4.07 19.96 10.02
N THR A 243 -3.02 19.89 9.21
CA THR A 243 -2.62 18.65 8.51
C THR A 243 -2.43 17.50 9.50
N THR A 244 -1.85 17.77 10.67
CA THR A 244 -1.63 16.73 11.69
C THR A 244 -2.91 16.39 12.47
N ALA A 245 -3.77 17.37 12.74
CA ALA A 245 -5.00 17.17 13.50
C ALA A 245 -6.11 16.46 12.70
N LEU A 246 -6.09 16.59 11.38
CA LEU A 246 -7.07 15.97 10.51
C LEU A 246 -6.73 14.51 10.24
N GLY A 247 -7.70 13.62 10.46
CA GLY A 247 -7.51 12.19 10.13
C GLY A 247 -7.33 11.91 8.64
N TYR A 248 -7.84 12.80 7.77
CA TYR A 248 -7.83 12.65 6.31
C TYR A 248 -7.60 14.00 5.62
N PRO A 249 -6.40 14.59 5.68
CA PRO A 249 -6.13 15.93 5.14
C PRO A 249 -6.50 16.07 3.66
N PHE A 250 -6.09 15.12 2.83
CA PHE A 250 -6.38 15.13 1.40
C PHE A 250 -7.89 15.14 1.09
N PHE A 251 -8.70 14.46 1.91
CA PHE A 251 -10.15 14.49 1.74
C PHE A 251 -10.74 15.85 2.09
N ILE A 252 -10.28 16.46 3.17
CA ILE A 252 -10.77 17.79 3.58
C ILE A 252 -10.45 18.81 2.49
N MET A 253 -9.21 18.81 1.97
CA MET A 253 -8.84 19.67 0.84
C MET A 253 -9.77 19.47 -0.36
N ALA A 254 -10.05 18.21 -0.73
CA ALA A 254 -10.90 17.92 -1.87
C ALA A 254 -12.37 18.30 -1.64
N ARG A 255 -12.89 18.17 -0.41
CA ARG A 255 -14.25 18.56 -0.05
C ARG A 255 -14.43 20.08 -0.10
N ASP A 256 -13.42 20.83 0.31
CA ASP A 256 -13.49 22.28 0.39
C ASP A 256 -13.31 22.95 -0.99
N LEU A 257 -12.99 22.16 -2.05
CA LEU A 257 -12.91 22.66 -3.41
C LEU A 257 -14.30 23.02 -3.96
N SER A 258 -14.56 24.28 -4.17
CA SER A 258 -15.73 24.78 -4.90
C SER A 258 -15.45 24.84 -6.42
N ILE A 259 -15.42 23.66 -7.07
CA ILE A 259 -15.11 23.56 -8.53
C ILE A 259 -16.28 23.95 -9.40
N PHE A 260 -16.91 24.97 -9.38
CA PHE A 260 -18.14 25.45 -10.03
C PHE A 260 -19.32 25.48 -9.06
N SER A 261 -20.00 26.59 -9.07
CA SER A 261 -21.24 26.89 -8.31
C SER A 261 -22.44 25.94 -8.57
N GLY A 262 -22.20 24.74 -9.10
CA GLY A 262 -23.23 23.75 -9.43
C GLY A 262 -22.80 22.28 -9.27
N VAL A 263 -21.55 21.96 -8.94
CA VAL A 263 -21.10 20.57 -8.73
C VAL A 263 -21.00 20.28 -7.23
N GLU A 264 -22.15 20.06 -6.61
CA GLU A 264 -22.29 19.76 -5.17
C GLU A 264 -21.86 18.32 -4.77
N ARG A 265 -21.28 17.50 -5.69
CA ARG A 265 -21.04 16.07 -5.43
C ARG A 265 -19.63 15.59 -5.77
N ILE A 266 -18.60 16.34 -5.43
CA ILE A 266 -17.21 15.88 -5.50
C ILE A 266 -16.99 14.71 -4.52
N GLU A 267 -17.78 14.63 -3.46
CA GLU A 267 -17.77 13.53 -2.48
C GLU A 267 -17.87 12.15 -3.12
N ALA A 268 -18.65 11.97 -4.19
CA ALA A 268 -18.77 10.69 -4.89
C ALA A 268 -17.47 10.28 -5.61
N LEU A 269 -16.71 11.23 -6.16
CA LEU A 269 -15.39 10.99 -6.76
C LEU A 269 -14.36 10.62 -5.69
N MET A 270 -14.45 11.24 -4.51
CA MET A 270 -13.58 10.94 -3.37
C MET A 270 -13.81 9.53 -2.82
N VAL A 271 -15.06 9.04 -2.82
CA VAL A 271 -15.36 7.64 -2.50
C VAL A 271 -14.59 6.69 -3.42
N GLY A 272 -14.58 6.99 -4.73
CA GLY A 272 -13.80 6.22 -5.71
C GLY A 272 -12.30 6.21 -5.41
N LEU A 273 -11.73 7.35 -4.98
CA LEU A 273 -10.31 7.44 -4.62
C LEU A 273 -9.90 6.55 -3.44
N TRP A 274 -10.81 6.18 -2.59
CA TRP A 274 -10.53 5.32 -1.45
C TRP A 274 -10.92 3.86 -1.71
N LEU A 275 -12.15 3.67 -2.18
CA LEU A 275 -12.72 2.35 -2.35
C LEU A 275 -11.94 1.52 -3.37
N LEU A 276 -11.55 2.12 -4.50
CA LEU A 276 -10.86 1.40 -5.56
C LEU A 276 -9.45 0.94 -5.18
N PRO A 277 -8.59 1.77 -4.57
CA PRO A 277 -7.30 1.31 -4.05
C PRO A 277 -7.44 0.28 -2.92
N ASP A 278 -8.35 0.49 -1.95
CA ASP A 278 -8.59 -0.48 -0.88
C ASP A 278 -9.04 -1.83 -1.44
N PHE A 279 -9.98 -1.83 -2.40
CA PHE A 279 -10.44 -3.03 -3.10
C PHE A 279 -9.27 -3.77 -3.77
N VAL A 280 -8.39 -3.05 -4.46
CA VAL A 280 -7.24 -3.66 -5.14
C VAL A 280 -6.23 -4.21 -4.13
N LEU A 281 -5.92 -3.45 -3.07
CA LEU A 281 -4.96 -3.85 -2.04
C LEU A 281 -5.44 -5.08 -1.28
N ILE A 282 -6.66 -5.05 -0.73
CA ILE A 282 -7.25 -6.18 0.02
C ILE A 282 -7.32 -7.43 -0.86
N THR A 283 -7.79 -7.29 -2.11
CA THR A 283 -7.88 -8.42 -3.04
C THR A 283 -6.51 -9.04 -3.32
N LEU A 284 -5.50 -8.19 -3.55
CA LEU A 284 -4.13 -8.65 -3.81
C LEU A 284 -3.53 -9.37 -2.61
N GLU A 285 -3.72 -8.84 -1.41
CA GLU A 285 -3.27 -9.46 -0.16
C GLU A 285 -3.90 -10.82 0.07
N LEU A 286 -5.22 -10.94 -0.14
CA LEU A 286 -5.95 -12.21 -0.02
C LEU A 286 -5.44 -13.26 -1.02
N ILE A 287 -5.15 -12.88 -2.27
CA ILE A 287 -4.57 -13.77 -3.28
C ILE A 287 -3.17 -14.25 -2.84
N ILE A 288 -2.29 -13.32 -2.42
CA ILE A 288 -0.92 -13.67 -2.00
C ILE A 288 -0.97 -14.56 -0.76
N ALA A 289 -1.77 -14.22 0.25
CA ALA A 289 -1.90 -15.01 1.47
C ALA A 289 -2.41 -16.44 1.18
N ALA A 290 -3.46 -16.57 0.37
CA ALA A 290 -4.02 -17.86 -0.01
C ALA A 290 -3.01 -18.73 -0.77
N ASP A 291 -2.29 -18.16 -1.73
CA ASP A 291 -1.29 -18.91 -2.50
C ASP A 291 -0.06 -19.28 -1.66
N ASN A 292 0.34 -18.45 -0.71
CA ASN A 292 1.38 -18.77 0.25
C ASN A 292 0.98 -19.96 1.15
N LEU A 293 -0.27 -20.01 1.62
CA LEU A 293 -0.78 -21.14 2.41
C LEU A 293 -0.70 -22.46 1.63
N LEU A 294 -1.02 -22.45 0.33
CA LEU A 294 -0.87 -23.64 -0.51
C LEU A 294 0.58 -24.11 -0.60
N LEU A 295 1.55 -23.19 -0.72
CA LEU A 295 2.98 -23.50 -0.70
C LEU A 295 3.44 -24.07 0.65
N ILE A 296 3.00 -23.45 1.75
CA ILE A 296 3.40 -23.86 3.11
C ILE A 296 2.96 -25.30 3.39
N PHE A 297 1.72 -25.61 3.05
CA PHE A 297 1.14 -26.94 3.30
C PHE A 297 1.38 -27.95 2.18
N ASN A 298 2.20 -27.64 1.18
CA ASN A 298 2.50 -28.49 0.01
C ASN A 298 1.21 -29.01 -0.68
N ARG A 299 0.16 -28.19 -0.72
CA ARG A 299 -1.09 -28.57 -1.35
C ARG A 299 -1.02 -28.34 -2.85
N SER A 300 -1.63 -29.26 -3.60
CA SER A 300 -1.73 -29.14 -5.06
C SER A 300 -2.45 -27.85 -5.45
N ASP A 301 -1.90 -27.18 -6.46
CA ASP A 301 -2.44 -25.92 -7.01
C ASP A 301 -3.64 -26.21 -7.93
N THR A 302 -4.73 -26.74 -7.35
CA THR A 302 -5.98 -26.96 -8.06
C THR A 302 -6.93 -25.77 -7.90
N LYS A 303 -7.87 -25.64 -8.84
CA LYS A 303 -8.90 -24.59 -8.77
C LYS A 303 -9.69 -24.63 -7.45
N ASN A 304 -9.96 -25.82 -6.93
CA ASN A 304 -10.73 -25.99 -5.69
C ASN A 304 -9.91 -25.63 -4.46
N THR A 305 -8.64 -26.05 -4.36
CA THR A 305 -7.78 -25.71 -3.22
C THR A 305 -7.53 -24.20 -3.14
N LYS A 306 -7.32 -23.52 -4.28
CA LYS A 306 -7.24 -22.05 -4.32
C LYS A 306 -8.49 -21.38 -3.82
N ARG A 307 -9.67 -21.81 -4.31
CA ARG A 307 -10.96 -21.24 -3.88
C ARG A 307 -11.15 -21.37 -2.37
N ILE A 308 -10.89 -22.56 -1.82
CA ILE A 308 -11.02 -22.82 -0.38
C ILE A 308 -10.06 -21.91 0.41
N SER A 309 -8.79 -21.81 0.00
CA SER A 309 -7.81 -20.96 0.68
C SER A 309 -8.22 -19.47 0.64
N ILE A 310 -8.72 -18.97 -0.48
CA ILE A 310 -9.23 -17.59 -0.59
C ILE A 310 -10.43 -17.38 0.32
N LEU A 311 -11.40 -18.30 0.33
CA LEU A 311 -12.58 -18.19 1.18
C LEU A 311 -12.22 -18.18 2.67
N ILE A 312 -11.27 -19.03 3.08
CA ILE A 312 -10.78 -19.07 4.47
C ILE A 312 -10.08 -17.74 4.81
N ALA A 313 -9.18 -17.26 3.96
CA ALA A 313 -8.48 -15.99 4.20
C ALA A 313 -9.45 -14.82 4.29
N SER A 314 -10.45 -14.76 3.40
CA SER A 314 -11.47 -13.71 3.39
C SER A 314 -12.37 -13.76 4.63
N ALA A 315 -12.80 -14.96 5.04
CA ALA A 315 -13.60 -15.13 6.25
C ALA A 315 -12.85 -14.70 7.51
N LEU A 316 -11.55 -15.07 7.60
CA LEU A 316 -10.69 -14.65 8.70
C LEU A 316 -10.46 -13.12 8.69
N ALA A 317 -10.22 -12.51 7.54
CA ALA A 317 -10.08 -11.06 7.43
C ALA A 317 -11.36 -10.34 7.88
N LEU A 318 -12.53 -10.82 7.46
CA LEU A 318 -13.81 -10.25 7.89
C LEU A 318 -14.04 -10.45 9.40
N LEU A 319 -13.70 -11.59 9.96
CA LEU A 319 -13.77 -11.85 11.40
C LEU A 319 -12.87 -10.87 12.17
N ILE A 320 -11.65 -10.66 11.70
CA ILE A 320 -10.71 -9.68 12.27
C ILE A 320 -11.31 -8.27 12.21
N ALA A 321 -11.89 -7.88 11.07
CA ALA A 321 -12.54 -6.57 10.93
C ALA A 321 -13.63 -6.32 11.97
N PHE A 322 -14.42 -7.34 12.31
CA PHE A 322 -15.44 -7.26 13.37
C PHE A 322 -14.86 -7.23 14.78
N ARG A 323 -13.64 -7.75 14.99
CA ARG A 323 -12.99 -7.81 16.31
C ARG A 323 -12.11 -6.60 16.60
N ILE A 324 -11.67 -5.88 15.57
CA ILE A 324 -10.90 -4.63 15.77
C ILE A 324 -11.83 -3.59 16.41
N SER A 325 -11.37 -3.04 17.55
CA SER A 325 -12.10 -1.99 18.27
C SER A 325 -12.30 -0.75 17.40
N PRO A 326 -13.49 -0.11 17.46
CA PRO A 326 -13.74 1.17 16.79
C PRO A 326 -13.08 2.36 17.48
N ASP A 327 -12.37 2.15 18.59
CA ASP A 327 -11.71 3.20 19.33
C ASP A 327 -10.65 3.88 18.46
N GLY A 328 -10.83 5.19 18.24
CA GLY A 328 -9.97 5.99 17.38
C GLY A 328 -8.49 5.97 17.81
N GLN A 329 -8.20 5.93 19.11
CA GLN A 329 -6.82 5.88 19.61
C GLN A 329 -6.14 4.56 19.22
N HIS A 330 -6.84 3.43 19.32
CA HIS A 330 -6.31 2.14 18.90
C HIS A 330 -6.09 2.09 17.38
N MET A 331 -7.02 2.64 16.59
CA MET A 331 -6.89 2.70 15.14
C MET A 331 -5.72 3.57 14.70
N HIS A 332 -5.49 4.73 15.33
CA HIS A 332 -4.33 5.59 15.08
C HIS A 332 -3.02 4.86 15.40
N ARG A 333 -2.93 4.20 16.56
CA ARG A 333 -1.73 3.46 16.93
C ARG A 333 -1.40 2.34 15.93
N TRP A 334 -2.40 1.62 15.43
CA TRP A 334 -2.19 0.62 14.39
C TRP A 334 -1.69 1.27 13.09
N SER A 335 -2.33 2.34 12.65
CA SER A 335 -2.00 3.01 11.39
C SER A 335 -0.63 3.67 11.38
N ASP A 336 -0.24 4.31 12.49
CA ASP A 336 0.92 5.20 12.51
C ASP A 336 2.17 4.55 13.11
N GLU A 337 2.01 3.49 13.93
CA GLU A 337 3.13 2.85 14.59
C GLU A 337 3.30 1.39 14.17
N ILE A 338 2.27 0.55 14.34
CA ILE A 338 2.42 -0.91 14.24
C ILE A 338 2.53 -1.36 12.79
N ILE A 339 1.62 -0.91 11.93
CA ILE A 339 1.62 -1.30 10.50
C ILE A 339 2.90 -0.84 9.82
N PRO A 340 3.33 0.45 9.94
CA PRO A 340 4.59 0.90 9.37
C PRO A 340 5.80 0.14 9.90
N ALA A 341 5.84 -0.16 11.21
CA ALA A 341 6.95 -0.90 11.80
C ALA A 341 7.10 -2.32 11.21
N ILE A 342 5.98 -3.03 11.02
CA ILE A 342 6.00 -4.37 10.42
C ILE A 342 6.39 -4.33 8.95
N HIS A 343 5.85 -3.38 8.18
CA HIS A 343 6.18 -3.21 6.76
C HIS A 343 7.66 -2.87 6.56
N LEU A 344 8.18 -1.92 7.35
CA LEU A 344 9.59 -1.53 7.30
C LEU A 344 10.53 -2.64 7.81
N ALA A 345 10.12 -3.41 8.82
CA ALA A 345 10.88 -4.58 9.27
C ALA A 345 10.99 -5.63 8.17
N TRP A 346 9.94 -5.90 7.42
CA TRP A 346 10.00 -6.78 6.25
C TRP A 346 10.92 -6.23 5.16
N ALA A 347 10.80 -4.95 4.85
CA ALA A 347 11.57 -4.30 3.80
C ALA A 347 13.07 -4.21 4.13
N TYR A 348 13.41 -3.79 5.35
CA TYR A 348 14.77 -3.38 5.71
C TYR A 348 15.45 -4.25 6.77
N ALA A 349 14.78 -5.27 7.30
CA ALA A 349 15.41 -6.30 8.12
C ALA A 349 15.31 -7.69 7.47
N VAL A 350 14.12 -8.14 7.08
CA VAL A 350 13.96 -9.51 6.54
C VAL A 350 14.60 -9.63 5.15
N ILE A 351 14.35 -8.71 4.22
CA ILE A 351 14.93 -8.81 2.85
C ILE A 351 16.46 -8.76 2.85
N PRO A 352 17.13 -7.82 3.55
CA PRO A 352 18.59 -7.81 3.64
C PRO A 352 19.15 -9.07 4.31
N LEU A 353 18.51 -9.58 5.36
CA LEU A 353 18.92 -10.82 6.03
C LEU A 353 18.87 -12.02 5.07
N VAL A 354 17.80 -12.13 4.30
CA VAL A 354 17.65 -13.19 3.28
C VAL A 354 18.73 -13.07 2.21
N LEU A 355 19.04 -11.85 1.75
CA LEU A 355 20.15 -11.61 0.81
C LEU A 355 21.49 -12.03 1.41
N PHE A 356 21.77 -11.62 2.64
CA PHE A 356 23.02 -11.94 3.31
C PHE A 356 23.22 -13.46 3.44
N ILE A 357 22.20 -14.18 3.92
CA ILE A 357 22.22 -15.65 4.06
C ILE A 357 22.38 -16.33 2.69
N GLY A 358 21.67 -15.85 1.67
CA GLY A 358 21.78 -16.34 0.31
C GLY A 358 23.19 -16.19 -0.26
N GLY A 359 23.86 -15.06 0.00
CA GLY A 359 25.25 -14.81 -0.36
C GLY A 359 26.22 -15.76 0.32
N LEU A 360 26.05 -16.02 1.64
CA LEU A 360 26.88 -16.98 2.39
C LEU A 360 26.78 -18.40 1.83
N HIS A 361 25.61 -18.80 1.38
CA HIS A 361 25.39 -20.16 0.82
C HIS A 361 25.73 -20.28 -0.67
N LYS A 362 26.34 -19.24 -1.28
CA LYS A 362 26.66 -19.17 -2.73
C LYS A 362 25.44 -19.55 -3.60
N LYS A 363 24.26 -19.10 -3.20
CA LYS A 363 23.00 -19.34 -3.93
C LYS A 363 22.69 -18.21 -4.91
N PHE A 364 23.62 -17.29 -5.09
CA PHE A 364 23.62 -16.19 -6.07
C PHE A 364 24.70 -16.39 -7.12
#